data_0d9c2a3e556c4af360d1d5d81d63652e
#
_entry.id   0d9c2a3e556c4af360d1d5d81d63652e
#
_cell.length_a   1.000
_cell.length_b   1.000
_cell.length_c   1.000
_cell.angle_alpha   90.00
_cell.angle_beta   90.00
_cell.angle_gamma   90.00
#
_symmetry.space_group_name_H-M   'P 1'
#
loop_
_entity.id
_entity.type
_entity.pdbx_description
1 polymer ?
#
loop_
_entity_poly.entity_id
_entity_poly.type
_entity_poly.pdbx_seq_one_letter_code
_entity_poly.pdbx_strand_id
1 'polypeptide(L)'
;MITGDADNSDHWDHALLLTGLDLYDVRPTQDSVIGLAWVSGMCHPEYSCTINEGHNYESVFVIAHEMGHNLGMVHDGARTEGNTCSPDSHLMSPVLGPGKVTWSSCSNAELTTFLTGSETRVQATCLDDIPSLMDKYDFTSEQQLPGAKVS
;
A
#
# COMPACT_ATOMS: atom_id res chain seq x y z
N MET A 1 16.91 -9.91 -6.69
CA MET A 1 16.51 -9.52 -5.31
C MET A 1 17.04 -8.12 -5.12
N ILE A 2 16.18 -7.12 -5.04
CA ILE A 2 16.58 -5.72 -4.87
C ILE A 2 16.50 -5.48 -3.37
N THR A 3 17.64 -5.56 -2.69
CA THR A 3 17.72 -5.25 -1.26
C THR A 3 18.11 -3.79 -1.15
N GLY A 4 17.23 -2.97 -0.60
CA GLY A 4 17.60 -1.63 -0.15
C GLY A 4 18.59 -1.76 1.00
N ASP A 5 19.81 -1.25 0.81
CA ASP A 5 20.86 -1.29 1.83
C ASP A 5 20.72 -0.03 2.69
N ALA A 6 20.46 -0.21 3.98
CA ALA A 6 20.20 0.87 4.94
C ALA A 6 21.32 1.93 5.04
N ASP A 7 22.51 1.63 4.49
CA ASP A 7 23.67 2.50 4.52
C ASP A 7 24.01 3.13 3.15
N ASN A 8 23.16 2.98 2.15
CA ASN A 8 23.43 3.49 0.81
C ASN A 8 22.52 4.69 0.51
N SER A 9 23.05 5.68 -0.25
CA SER A 9 22.30 6.86 -0.73
C SER A 9 21.06 6.55 -1.58
N ASP A 10 20.85 5.30 -1.94
CA ASP A 10 19.75 4.79 -2.75
C ASP A 10 18.75 3.94 -1.91
N HIS A 11 18.67 4.18 -0.61
CA HIS A 11 17.70 3.51 0.26
C HIS A 11 16.27 3.90 -0.09
N TRP A 12 15.36 2.94 -0.07
CA TRP A 12 13.91 3.14 -0.20
C TRP A 12 13.16 2.25 0.79
N ASP A 13 12.05 2.74 1.30
CA ASP A 13 11.23 2.05 2.29
C ASP A 13 10.28 1.03 1.67
N HIS A 14 9.92 1.25 0.40
CA HIS A 14 8.96 0.43 -0.31
C HIS A 14 9.25 0.42 -1.81
N ALA A 15 9.12 -0.74 -2.44
CA ALA A 15 9.23 -0.92 -3.88
C ALA A 15 7.84 -1.21 -4.49
N LEU A 16 7.45 -0.43 -5.49
CA LEU A 16 6.22 -0.65 -6.26
C LEU A 16 6.56 -1.11 -7.66
N LEU A 17 6.02 -2.26 -8.06
CA LEU A 17 6.02 -2.71 -9.44
C LEU A 17 4.65 -2.47 -10.07
N LEU A 18 4.62 -1.67 -11.13
CA LEU A 18 3.45 -1.50 -11.98
C LEU A 18 3.66 -2.26 -13.28
N THR A 19 2.82 -3.24 -13.57
CA THR A 19 2.94 -4.08 -14.76
C THR A 19 1.78 -3.85 -15.73
N GLY A 20 2.07 -3.91 -17.03
CA GLY A 20 1.07 -3.97 -18.08
C GLY A 20 0.63 -5.40 -18.42
N LEU A 21 1.10 -6.40 -17.66
CA LEU A 21 0.73 -7.80 -17.84
C LEU A 21 -0.41 -8.16 -16.89
N ASP A 22 -1.28 -9.08 -17.34
CA ASP A 22 -2.31 -9.69 -16.53
C ASP A 22 -1.68 -10.58 -15.47
N LEU A 23 -2.02 -10.34 -14.20
CA LEU A 23 -1.54 -11.10 -13.05
C LEU A 23 -2.53 -12.24 -12.76
N TYR A 24 -2.03 -13.44 -12.58
CA TYR A 24 -2.85 -14.59 -12.25
C TYR A 24 -2.23 -15.45 -11.16
N ASP A 25 -3.07 -16.08 -10.35
CA ASP A 25 -2.66 -17.11 -9.41
C ASP A 25 -2.79 -18.48 -10.11
N VAL A 26 -1.78 -19.32 -9.99
CA VAL A 26 -1.80 -20.70 -10.51
C VAL A 26 -2.82 -21.62 -9.83
N ARG A 27 -3.46 -21.16 -8.77
CA ARG A 27 -4.53 -21.90 -8.09
C ARG A 27 -5.85 -21.77 -8.88
N PRO A 28 -6.56 -22.89 -9.15
CA PRO A 28 -7.71 -22.91 -10.06
C PRO A 28 -8.95 -22.12 -9.60
N THR A 29 -8.89 -21.42 -8.48
CA THR A 29 -10.03 -20.73 -7.87
C THR A 29 -9.91 -19.21 -7.85
N GLN A 30 -8.86 -18.63 -8.42
CA GLN A 30 -8.62 -17.19 -8.39
C GLN A 30 -8.20 -16.67 -9.76
N ASP A 31 -9.21 -16.33 -10.57
CA ASP A 31 -9.04 -15.93 -11.97
C ASP A 31 -8.66 -14.46 -12.18
N SER A 32 -8.60 -13.63 -11.15
CA SER A 32 -8.17 -12.24 -11.30
C SER A 32 -7.44 -11.74 -10.05
N VAL A 33 -6.12 -11.72 -10.12
CA VAL A 33 -5.27 -10.99 -9.19
C VAL A 33 -4.87 -9.69 -9.88
N ILE A 34 -5.29 -8.55 -9.35
CA ILE A 34 -4.97 -7.23 -9.94
C ILE A 34 -3.87 -6.51 -9.16
N GLY A 35 -3.56 -7.00 -7.95
CA GLY A 35 -2.46 -6.58 -7.11
C GLY A 35 -2.11 -7.63 -6.08
N LEU A 36 -0.93 -7.50 -5.49
CA LEU A 36 -0.44 -8.38 -4.42
C LEU A 36 0.52 -7.63 -3.52
N ALA A 37 0.34 -7.82 -2.21
CA ALA A 37 1.23 -7.30 -1.17
C ALA A 37 1.34 -8.28 0.00
N TRP A 38 2.40 -8.12 0.79
CA TRP A 38 2.52 -8.76 2.09
C TRP A 38 1.89 -7.90 3.17
N VAL A 39 1.00 -8.46 3.97
CA VAL A 39 0.44 -7.75 5.14
C VAL A 39 1.56 -7.49 6.15
N SER A 40 1.68 -6.23 6.61
CA SER A 40 2.77 -5.77 7.49
C SER A 40 4.17 -5.97 6.93
N GLY A 41 4.32 -5.87 5.61
CA GLY A 41 5.60 -6.03 4.93
C GLY A 41 6.46 -4.76 4.88
N MET A 42 5.90 -3.59 5.14
CA MET A 42 6.62 -2.31 5.11
C MET A 42 7.85 -2.34 6.03
N CYS A 43 8.94 -1.75 5.60
CA CYS A 43 10.25 -1.78 6.27
C CYS A 43 10.94 -3.16 6.34
N HIS A 44 10.30 -4.23 5.86
CA HIS A 44 10.95 -5.53 5.84
C HIS A 44 11.80 -5.68 4.56
N PRO A 45 13.07 -6.09 4.65
CA PRO A 45 13.99 -6.09 3.48
C PRO A 45 13.53 -6.98 2.32
N GLU A 46 12.66 -7.97 2.56
CA GLU A 46 12.17 -8.89 1.52
C GLU A 46 10.69 -8.70 1.17
N TYR A 47 9.91 -8.02 2.03
CA TYR A 47 8.45 -7.96 1.91
C TYR A 47 7.91 -6.53 1.73
N SER A 48 8.78 -5.52 1.78
CA SER A 48 8.40 -4.12 1.57
C SER A 48 8.23 -3.82 0.08
N CYS A 49 7.30 -4.52 -0.54
CA CYS A 49 7.01 -4.35 -1.96
C CYS A 49 5.56 -4.72 -2.30
N THR A 50 5.08 -4.12 -3.38
CA THR A 50 3.80 -4.45 -4.00
C THR A 50 3.96 -4.63 -5.51
N ILE A 51 3.13 -5.49 -6.11
CA ILE A 51 2.96 -5.61 -7.55
C ILE A 51 1.51 -5.27 -7.89
N ASN A 52 1.30 -4.49 -8.95
CA ASN A 52 -0.03 -4.02 -9.33
C ASN A 52 -0.18 -4.02 -10.85
N GLU A 53 -1.36 -4.32 -11.35
CA GLU A 53 -1.70 -4.09 -12.75
C GLU A 53 -1.88 -2.61 -13.03
N GLY A 54 -1.31 -2.13 -14.13
CA GLY A 54 -1.27 -0.74 -14.54
C GLY A 54 -2.00 -0.45 -15.85
N HIS A 55 -3.16 -1.06 -16.09
CA HIS A 55 -3.86 -0.96 -17.37
C HIS A 55 -4.61 0.36 -17.56
N ASN A 56 -5.04 1.01 -16.48
CA ASN A 56 -5.81 2.26 -16.52
C ASN A 56 -5.66 3.05 -15.21
N TYR A 57 -6.34 4.21 -15.10
CA TYR A 57 -6.28 5.06 -13.91
C TYR A 57 -6.91 4.44 -12.64
N GLU A 58 -7.70 3.38 -12.76
CA GLU A 58 -8.24 2.67 -11.60
C GLU A 58 -7.14 1.95 -10.81
N SER A 59 -5.99 1.69 -11.44
CA SER A 59 -4.80 1.14 -10.79
C SER A 59 -4.35 1.95 -9.57
N VAL A 60 -4.66 3.24 -9.49
CA VAL A 60 -4.34 4.07 -8.33
C VAL A 60 -5.02 3.55 -7.05
N PHE A 61 -6.23 3.02 -7.16
CA PHE A 61 -6.96 2.45 -6.03
C PHE A 61 -6.42 1.08 -5.65
N VAL A 62 -5.99 0.28 -6.63
CA VAL A 62 -5.30 -1.00 -6.41
C VAL A 62 -3.99 -0.75 -5.68
N ILE A 63 -3.18 0.18 -6.15
CA ILE A 63 -1.91 0.57 -5.51
C ILE A 63 -2.14 0.98 -4.06
N ALA A 64 -3.12 1.85 -3.80
CA ALA A 64 -3.44 2.28 -2.44
C ALA A 64 -3.87 1.09 -1.56
N HIS A 65 -4.68 0.16 -2.09
CA HIS A 65 -5.11 -1.05 -1.41
C HIS A 65 -3.92 -1.94 -1.02
N GLU A 66 -3.04 -2.25 -1.97
CA GLU A 66 -1.87 -3.10 -1.74
C GLU A 66 -0.87 -2.44 -0.79
N MET A 67 -0.66 -1.14 -0.90
CA MET A 67 0.13 -0.40 0.09
C MET A 67 -0.51 -0.44 1.48
N GLY A 68 -1.85 -0.41 1.56
CA GLY A 68 -2.58 -0.61 2.81
C GLY A 68 -2.23 -1.94 3.46
N HIS A 69 -2.21 -3.05 2.70
CA HIS A 69 -1.75 -4.34 3.21
C HIS A 69 -0.30 -4.28 3.71
N ASN A 70 0.58 -3.67 2.95
CA ASN A 70 1.98 -3.55 3.35
C ASN A 70 2.14 -2.73 4.64
N LEU A 71 1.25 -1.77 4.91
CA LEU A 71 1.14 -0.99 6.14
C LEU A 71 0.31 -1.66 7.25
N GLY A 72 0.04 -2.96 7.14
CA GLY A 72 -0.60 -3.75 8.19
C GLY A 72 -2.12 -3.82 8.14
N MET A 73 -2.75 -3.22 7.16
CA MET A 73 -4.21 -3.28 7.03
C MET A 73 -4.65 -4.62 6.42
N VAL A 74 -5.69 -5.22 6.97
CA VAL A 74 -6.36 -6.38 6.40
C VAL A 74 -7.63 -5.97 5.66
N HIS A 75 -8.25 -6.89 4.93
CA HIS A 75 -9.51 -6.59 4.25
C HIS A 75 -10.60 -6.19 5.25
N ASP A 76 -11.37 -5.17 4.92
CA ASP A 76 -12.58 -4.83 5.67
C ASP A 76 -13.54 -6.02 5.66
N GLY A 77 -14.07 -6.36 6.85
CA GLY A 77 -14.91 -7.53 7.06
C GLY A 77 -14.15 -8.84 7.31
N ALA A 78 -12.82 -8.83 7.41
CA ALA A 78 -12.00 -9.98 7.82
C ALA A 78 -12.19 -10.30 9.31
N ARG A 79 -13.35 -10.85 9.67
CA ARG A 79 -13.77 -11.07 11.07
C ARG A 79 -12.86 -12.01 11.85
N THR A 80 -12.22 -12.94 11.17
CA THR A 80 -11.23 -13.86 11.76
C THR A 80 -9.98 -13.12 12.24
N GLU A 81 -9.73 -11.93 11.69
CA GLU A 81 -8.61 -11.04 12.02
C GLU A 81 -9.08 -9.84 12.86
N GLY A 82 -10.35 -9.85 13.31
CA GLY A 82 -10.90 -8.81 14.16
C GLY A 82 -11.47 -7.59 13.43
N ASN A 83 -11.35 -7.52 12.10
CA ASN A 83 -11.90 -6.42 11.31
C ASN A 83 -13.39 -6.63 11.06
N THR A 84 -14.23 -5.75 11.65
CA THR A 84 -15.69 -5.79 11.55
C THR A 84 -16.29 -4.68 10.68
N CYS A 85 -15.45 -3.90 10.01
CA CYS A 85 -15.89 -2.85 9.11
C CYS A 85 -16.62 -3.42 7.87
N SER A 86 -17.37 -2.57 7.18
CA SER A 86 -18.13 -2.99 6.00
C SER A 86 -17.19 -3.41 4.88
N PRO A 87 -17.31 -4.64 4.35
CA PRO A 87 -16.43 -5.13 3.27
C PRO A 87 -16.68 -4.44 1.91
N ASP A 88 -17.70 -3.60 1.79
CA ASP A 88 -18.14 -3.08 0.49
C ASP A 88 -17.92 -1.59 0.30
N SER A 89 -17.36 -0.86 1.29
CA SER A 89 -17.51 0.60 1.35
C SER A 89 -16.20 1.37 1.20
N HIS A 90 -15.05 0.76 1.45
CA HIS A 90 -13.77 1.46 1.58
C HIS A 90 -12.65 0.81 0.77
N LEU A 91 -11.47 1.44 0.76
CA LEU A 91 -10.30 0.99 -0.01
C LEU A 91 -9.87 -0.45 0.32
N MET A 92 -9.94 -0.86 1.60
CA MET A 92 -9.60 -2.22 2.01
C MET A 92 -10.73 -3.23 1.78
N SER A 93 -11.68 -2.93 0.92
CA SER A 93 -12.67 -3.91 0.46
C SER A 93 -12.00 -5.09 -0.24
N PRO A 94 -12.40 -6.36 0.03
CA PRO A 94 -11.89 -7.52 -0.70
C PRO A 94 -12.28 -7.54 -2.19
N VAL A 95 -13.20 -6.67 -2.59
CA VAL A 95 -13.66 -6.53 -3.98
C VAL A 95 -13.58 -5.08 -4.38
N LEU A 96 -12.87 -4.79 -5.45
CA LEU A 96 -12.83 -3.45 -6.02
C LEU A 96 -14.20 -3.01 -6.55
N GLY A 97 -14.41 -1.71 -6.58
CA GLY A 97 -15.64 -1.13 -7.12
C GLY A 97 -15.70 0.38 -6.96
N PRO A 98 -16.64 1.04 -7.64
CA PRO A 98 -16.76 2.48 -7.63
C PRO A 98 -17.08 3.03 -6.22
N GLY A 99 -16.58 4.22 -5.93
CA GLY A 99 -16.86 4.94 -4.69
C GLY A 99 -16.01 4.53 -3.47
N LYS A 100 -15.14 3.53 -3.61
CA LYS A 100 -14.24 3.05 -2.54
C LYS A 100 -12.93 3.87 -2.55
N VAL A 101 -13.00 5.10 -2.09
CA VAL A 101 -11.91 6.09 -2.17
C VAL A 101 -11.40 6.56 -0.81
N THR A 102 -11.91 5.99 0.27
CA THR A 102 -11.54 6.36 1.65
C THR A 102 -11.15 5.13 2.46
N TRP A 103 -10.41 5.35 3.54
CA TRP A 103 -10.07 4.33 4.52
C TRP A 103 -11.20 4.14 5.52
N SER A 104 -11.40 2.90 5.98
CA SER A 104 -12.33 2.59 7.07
C SER A 104 -11.74 2.98 8.43
N SER A 105 -12.59 3.00 9.46
CA SER A 105 -12.10 3.15 10.84
C SER A 105 -11.25 1.96 11.29
N CYS A 106 -11.49 0.76 10.75
CA CYS A 106 -10.67 -0.42 11.00
C CYS A 106 -9.28 -0.25 10.38
N SER A 107 -9.20 0.14 9.10
CA SER A 107 -7.93 0.44 8.42
C SER A 107 -7.12 1.49 9.19
N ASN A 108 -7.76 2.56 9.68
CA ASN A 108 -7.08 3.58 10.46
C ASN A 108 -6.54 3.05 11.80
N ALA A 109 -7.27 2.16 12.47
CA ALA A 109 -6.82 1.53 13.71
C ALA A 109 -5.64 0.58 13.46
N GLU A 110 -5.70 -0.23 12.40
CA GLU A 110 -4.64 -1.15 11.99
C GLU A 110 -3.37 -0.39 11.61
N LEU A 111 -3.48 0.69 10.83
CA LEU A 111 -2.36 1.58 10.52
C LEU A 111 -1.71 2.15 11.78
N THR A 112 -2.55 2.62 12.72
CA THR A 112 -2.06 3.16 13.99
C THR A 112 -1.29 2.09 14.76
N THR A 113 -1.81 0.88 14.83
CA THR A 113 -1.16 -0.26 15.47
C THR A 113 0.18 -0.58 14.81
N PHE A 114 0.23 -0.58 13.48
CA PHE A 114 1.46 -0.79 12.72
C PHE A 114 2.51 0.30 13.01
N LEU A 115 2.14 1.57 12.92
CA LEU A 115 3.05 2.70 13.12
C LEU A 115 3.56 2.82 14.58
N THR A 116 2.76 2.41 15.56
CA THR A 116 3.16 2.44 16.97
C THR A 116 3.97 1.21 17.41
N GLY A 117 4.14 0.22 16.53
CA GLY A 117 4.95 -0.97 16.79
C GLY A 117 4.40 -1.90 17.85
N SER A 118 3.12 -1.77 18.24
CA SER A 118 2.55 -2.50 19.37
C SER A 118 2.36 -4.01 19.09
N GLU A 119 2.33 -4.43 17.83
CA GLU A 119 2.07 -5.83 17.46
C GLU A 119 2.93 -6.36 16.29
N THR A 120 3.80 -5.55 15.70
CA THR A 120 4.58 -5.96 14.54
C THR A 120 5.99 -6.40 14.89
N ARG A 121 6.46 -7.47 14.23
CA ARG A 121 7.85 -7.94 14.32
C ARG A 121 8.84 -6.97 13.67
N VAL A 122 8.36 -6.04 12.88
CA VAL A 122 9.14 -5.02 12.18
C VAL A 122 8.68 -3.67 12.68
N GLN A 123 9.61 -2.89 13.21
CA GLN A 123 9.31 -1.52 13.61
C GLN A 123 9.21 -0.66 12.34
N ALA A 124 8.21 0.22 12.26
CA ALA A 124 8.01 1.14 11.13
C ALA A 124 9.05 2.28 11.09
N THR A 125 10.22 2.06 11.69
CA THR A 125 11.29 3.06 11.84
C THR A 125 11.92 3.47 10.51
N CYS A 126 11.79 2.69 9.45
CA CYS A 126 12.24 3.10 8.12
C CYS A 126 11.49 4.32 7.60
N LEU A 127 10.26 4.56 8.11
CA LEU A 127 9.41 5.69 7.70
C LEU A 127 9.71 6.98 8.49
N ASP A 128 10.65 6.93 9.43
CA ASP A 128 10.99 8.07 10.30
C ASP A 128 12.12 8.94 9.73
N ASP A 129 12.85 8.46 8.72
CA ASP A 129 13.92 9.21 8.10
C ASP A 129 13.38 10.18 7.02
N ILE A 130 14.08 11.30 6.86
CA ILE A 130 13.76 12.29 5.85
C ILE A 130 14.81 12.16 4.74
N PRO A 131 14.43 11.71 3.52
CA PRO A 131 15.39 11.58 2.44
C PRO A 131 16.04 12.92 2.09
N SER A 132 17.35 12.90 1.84
CA SER A 132 18.16 14.09 1.51
C SER A 132 17.76 14.77 0.20
N LEU A 133 16.83 14.17 -0.56
CA LEU A 133 16.32 14.68 -1.84
C LEU A 133 14.97 15.41 -1.71
N MET A 134 14.49 15.69 -0.49
CA MET A 134 13.18 16.32 -0.25
C MET A 134 12.98 17.63 -1.03
N ASP A 135 14.00 18.47 -1.16
CA ASP A 135 13.90 19.76 -1.88
C ASP A 135 13.47 19.59 -3.34
N LYS A 136 13.81 18.46 -3.97
CA LYS A 136 13.46 18.19 -5.37
C LYS A 136 12.03 17.66 -5.54
N TYR A 137 11.50 16.99 -4.51
CA TYR A 137 10.21 16.30 -4.53
C TYR A 137 9.24 16.86 -3.49
N ASP A 138 9.58 17.98 -2.86
CA ASP A 138 8.69 18.65 -1.91
C ASP A 138 7.58 19.38 -2.67
N PHE A 139 6.40 18.78 -2.69
CA PHE A 139 5.17 19.34 -3.23
C PHE A 139 4.34 20.07 -2.19
N THR A 140 4.79 20.16 -0.93
CA THR A 140 4.05 20.80 0.17
C THR A 140 3.87 22.31 -0.04
N SER A 141 4.80 22.95 -0.77
CA SER A 141 4.71 24.36 -1.16
C SER A 141 3.76 24.61 -2.34
N GLU A 142 3.30 23.58 -3.03
CA GLU A 142 2.39 23.72 -4.16
C GLU A 142 0.94 23.87 -3.69
N GLN A 143 0.31 25.00 -4.03
CA GLN A 143 -1.09 25.27 -3.67
C GLN A 143 -2.11 24.40 -4.41
N GLN A 144 -1.67 23.61 -5.39
CA GLN A 144 -2.52 22.70 -6.18
C GLN A 144 -1.83 21.36 -6.37
N LEU A 145 -2.59 20.30 -6.21
CA LEU A 145 -2.15 18.95 -6.54
C LEU A 145 -1.71 18.88 -8.00
N PRO A 146 -0.69 18.07 -8.36
CA PRO A 146 -0.19 17.97 -9.74
C PRO A 146 -1.27 17.69 -10.78
N GLY A 147 -2.26 16.86 -10.45
CA GLY A 147 -3.39 16.53 -11.34
C GLY A 147 -4.41 17.67 -11.54
N ALA A 148 -4.39 18.70 -10.70
CA ALA A 148 -5.27 19.86 -10.84
C ALA A 148 -4.75 20.93 -11.82
N LYS A 149 -3.51 20.77 -12.30
CA LYS A 149 -2.88 21.69 -13.26
C LYS A 149 -3.19 21.36 -14.73
N VAL A 150 -3.86 20.25 -14.99
CA VAL A 150 -4.19 19.78 -16.34
C VAL A 150 -5.65 20.07 -16.62
N SER A 151 -5.93 21.26 -17.08
CA SER A 151 -7.23 21.67 -17.65
C SER A 151 -7.03 22.22 -19.05
#